data_f07486e300972b17e58b032009a7d7fa
#
_entry.id   f07486e300972b17e58b032009a7d7fa
#
_cell.length_a   1.000
_cell.length_b   1.000
_cell.length_c   1.000
_cell.angle_alpha   90.00
_cell.angle_beta   90.00
_cell.angle_gamma   90.00
#
_symmetry.space_group_name_H-M   'P 1'
#
loop_
_entity.id
_entity.type
_entity.pdbx_description
1 polymer ?
#
loop_
_entity_poly.entity_id
_entity_poly.type
_entity_poly.pdbx_seq_one_letter_code
_entity_poly.pdbx_strand_id
1 'polypeptide(L)'
;MCGVIAGTAKPADGGTATTWYPARNELQSPFRYSIHPEDKLRIFLTIDDADEAFWAIVHSHVRSPAVPSTTDIGLAQWPDSLYVLVSLSDAEADPVTGEASVRAWRILDGEVHEVALEREK
;
A
#
# COMPACT_ATOMS: atom_id res chain seq x y z
N MET A 1 -2.65 6.46 -8.07
CA MET A 1 -1.59 5.42 -8.12
C MET A 1 -1.97 4.29 -7.19
N CYS A 2 -1.85 3.07 -7.63
CA CYS A 2 -2.02 1.90 -6.77
C CYS A 2 -1.13 0.75 -7.26
N GLY A 3 -0.94 -0.23 -6.41
CA GLY A 3 -0.15 -1.41 -6.74
C GLY A 3 0.08 -2.29 -5.52
N VAL A 4 0.99 -3.24 -5.67
CA VAL A 4 1.32 -4.25 -4.66
C VAL A 4 2.83 -4.30 -4.48
N ILE A 5 3.25 -4.46 -3.23
CA ILE A 5 4.64 -4.77 -2.90
C ILE A 5 4.72 -6.22 -2.46
N ALA A 6 5.63 -6.97 -3.08
CA ALA A 6 5.98 -8.32 -2.65
C ALA A 6 7.18 -8.27 -1.72
N GLY A 7 7.33 -9.27 -0.88
CA GLY A 7 8.42 -9.36 0.08
C GLY A 7 8.90 -10.78 0.31
N THR A 8 9.94 -10.93 1.12
CA THR A 8 10.53 -12.23 1.46
C THR A 8 9.60 -13.09 2.30
N ALA A 9 8.75 -12.46 3.10
CA ALA A 9 7.72 -13.07 3.93
C ALA A 9 6.66 -12.01 4.23
N LYS A 10 5.60 -12.37 4.94
CA LYS A 10 4.61 -11.38 5.41
C LYS A 10 5.26 -10.41 6.39
N PRO A 11 4.78 -9.15 6.49
CA PRO A 11 5.36 -8.18 7.42
C PRO A 11 5.40 -8.66 8.88
N ALA A 12 4.36 -9.34 9.33
CA ALA A 12 4.30 -9.87 10.70
C ALA A 12 5.34 -10.95 10.99
N ASP A 13 5.83 -11.62 9.95
CA ASP A 13 6.88 -12.66 10.04
C ASP A 13 8.29 -12.10 9.80
N GLY A 14 8.44 -10.78 9.84
CA GLY A 14 9.72 -10.12 9.64
C GLY A 14 10.15 -9.98 8.19
N GLY A 15 9.22 -10.12 7.24
CA GLY A 15 9.51 -10.00 5.82
C GLY A 15 9.98 -8.61 5.41
N THR A 16 10.85 -8.58 4.40
CA THR A 16 11.38 -7.35 3.80
C THR A 16 10.79 -7.16 2.41
N ALA A 17 10.38 -5.94 2.08
CA ALA A 17 9.88 -5.60 0.75
C ALA A 17 10.96 -5.80 -0.31
N THR A 18 10.62 -6.47 -1.41
CA THR A 18 11.58 -6.80 -2.48
C THR A 18 11.19 -6.27 -3.85
N THR A 19 9.90 -6.26 -4.19
CA THR A 19 9.46 -5.98 -5.55
C THR A 19 8.22 -5.12 -5.57
N TRP A 20 8.19 -4.10 -6.42
CA TRP A 20 7.05 -3.23 -6.66
C TRP A 20 6.32 -3.66 -7.95
N TYR A 21 5.02 -3.90 -7.83
CA TYR A 21 4.15 -4.24 -8.95
C TYR A 21 3.09 -3.15 -9.12
N PRO A 22 3.28 -2.20 -10.04
CA PRO A 22 2.27 -1.18 -10.31
C PRO A 22 1.01 -1.80 -10.92
N ALA A 23 -0.13 -1.24 -10.59
CA ALA A 23 -1.42 -1.71 -11.06
C ALA A 23 -2.29 -0.55 -11.53
N ARG A 24 -3.27 -0.86 -12.39
CA ARG A 24 -4.27 0.11 -12.83
C ARG A 24 -5.33 0.29 -11.76
N ASN A 25 -5.77 1.52 -11.56
CA ASN A 25 -6.93 1.80 -10.72
C ASN A 25 -8.20 1.63 -11.56
N GLU A 26 -8.98 0.60 -11.26
CA GLU A 26 -10.23 0.29 -11.95
C GLU A 26 -11.23 1.46 -11.90
N LEU A 27 -11.26 2.17 -10.77
CA LEU A 27 -12.23 3.24 -10.56
C LEU A 27 -11.87 4.54 -11.28
N GLN A 28 -10.61 4.67 -11.73
CA GLN A 28 -10.12 5.87 -12.41
C GLN A 28 -10.44 7.17 -11.64
N SER A 29 -10.43 7.09 -10.31
CA SER A 29 -10.79 8.19 -9.41
C SER A 29 -9.57 8.64 -8.60
N PRO A 30 -9.37 9.97 -8.42
CA PRO A 30 -8.31 10.45 -7.53
C PRO A 30 -8.63 10.25 -6.04
N PHE A 31 -9.89 9.91 -5.71
CA PHE A 31 -10.36 9.78 -4.32
C PHE A 31 -10.58 8.35 -3.88
N ARG A 32 -10.66 7.41 -4.81
CA ARG A 32 -10.90 6.00 -4.53
C ARG A 32 -9.99 5.15 -5.39
N TYR A 33 -9.66 3.96 -4.90
CA TYR A 33 -8.92 3.01 -5.71
C TYR A 33 -9.55 1.62 -5.61
N SER A 34 -9.39 0.86 -6.67
CA SER A 34 -9.59 -0.59 -6.70
C SER A 34 -8.66 -1.13 -7.76
N ILE A 35 -7.81 -2.08 -7.39
CA ILE A 35 -6.88 -2.68 -8.34
C ILE A 35 -7.68 -3.41 -9.43
N HIS A 36 -7.35 -3.13 -10.70
CA HIS A 36 -8.00 -3.77 -11.83
C HIS A 36 -7.90 -5.30 -11.70
N PRO A 37 -9.00 -6.06 -11.87
CA PRO A 37 -9.01 -7.51 -11.64
C PRO A 37 -7.96 -8.29 -12.43
N GLU A 38 -7.70 -7.91 -13.67
CA GLU A 38 -6.66 -8.56 -14.49
C GLU A 38 -5.25 -8.33 -13.92
N ASP A 39 -4.97 -7.12 -13.45
CA ASP A 39 -3.70 -6.78 -12.83
C ASP A 39 -3.55 -7.51 -11.50
N LYS A 40 -4.62 -7.59 -10.71
CA LYS A 40 -4.64 -8.32 -9.44
C LYS A 40 -4.28 -9.78 -9.63
N LEU A 41 -4.91 -10.45 -10.60
CA LEU A 41 -4.63 -11.85 -10.90
C LEU A 41 -3.19 -12.04 -11.39
N ARG A 42 -2.74 -11.20 -12.33
CA ARG A 42 -1.38 -11.24 -12.85
C ARG A 42 -0.34 -11.08 -11.74
N ILE A 43 -0.56 -10.11 -10.85
CA ILE A 43 0.36 -9.83 -9.73
C ILE A 43 0.40 -11.01 -8.76
N PHE A 44 -0.74 -11.57 -8.38
CA PHE A 44 -0.79 -12.73 -7.50
C PHE A 44 -0.06 -13.94 -8.09
N LEU A 45 -0.26 -14.23 -9.37
CA LEU A 45 0.42 -15.33 -10.04
C LEU A 45 1.93 -15.10 -10.11
N THR A 46 2.35 -13.88 -10.37
CA THR A 46 3.76 -13.51 -10.43
C THR A 46 4.43 -13.65 -9.06
N ILE A 47 3.78 -13.19 -8.01
CA ILE A 47 4.28 -13.30 -6.62
C ILE A 47 4.42 -14.78 -6.23
N ASP A 48 3.41 -15.59 -6.52
CA ASP A 48 3.42 -17.02 -6.20
C ASP A 48 4.54 -17.74 -6.98
N ASP A 49 4.69 -17.45 -8.25
CA ASP A 49 5.71 -18.03 -9.11
C ASP A 49 7.13 -17.65 -8.70
N ALA A 50 7.31 -16.44 -8.17
CA ALA A 50 8.59 -15.96 -7.65
C ALA A 50 8.90 -16.43 -6.21
N ASP A 51 8.00 -17.19 -5.61
CA ASP A 51 8.10 -17.64 -4.21
C ASP A 51 8.24 -16.47 -3.23
N GLU A 52 7.56 -15.36 -3.53
CA GLU A 52 7.49 -14.18 -2.68
C GLU A 52 6.18 -14.15 -1.89
N ALA A 53 6.11 -13.30 -0.87
CA ALA A 53 4.90 -13.09 -0.10
C ALA A 53 4.22 -11.77 -0.51
N PHE A 54 2.90 -11.70 -0.33
CA PHE A 54 2.14 -10.47 -0.49
C PHE A 54 2.43 -9.57 0.73
N TRP A 55 3.21 -8.52 0.52
CA TRP A 55 3.74 -7.71 1.61
C TRP A 55 2.88 -6.48 1.90
N ALA A 56 2.48 -5.72 0.87
CA ALA A 56 1.68 -4.50 1.06
C ALA A 56 0.84 -4.18 -0.16
N ILE A 57 -0.26 -3.46 0.09
CA ILE A 57 -1.03 -2.76 -0.93
C ILE A 57 -0.68 -1.29 -0.82
N VAL A 58 -0.42 -0.64 -1.96
CA VAL A 58 -0.04 0.77 -2.02
C VAL A 58 -1.07 1.56 -2.80
N HIS A 59 -1.50 2.68 -2.27
CA HIS A 59 -2.24 3.68 -3.04
C HIS A 59 -1.93 5.09 -2.56
N SER A 60 -2.22 6.06 -3.41
CA SER A 60 -1.95 7.46 -3.11
C SER A 60 -3.22 8.21 -2.75
N HIS A 61 -3.08 9.16 -1.81
CA HIS A 61 -4.08 10.18 -1.51
C HIS A 61 -3.65 11.49 -2.17
N VAL A 62 -4.52 12.10 -2.97
CA VAL A 62 -4.16 13.30 -3.77
C VAL A 62 -4.08 14.55 -2.89
N ARG A 63 -5.03 14.73 -1.96
CA ARG A 63 -5.17 15.97 -1.18
C ARG A 63 -5.31 15.75 0.32
N SER A 64 -5.24 14.50 0.79
CA SER A 64 -5.39 14.18 2.20
C SER A 64 -4.12 13.57 2.76
N PRO A 65 -3.96 13.56 4.10
CA PRO A 65 -2.83 12.89 4.73
C PRO A 65 -2.76 11.40 4.39
N ALA A 66 -1.60 10.79 4.58
CA ALA A 66 -1.37 9.36 4.37
C ALA A 66 -1.97 8.52 5.53
N VAL A 67 -3.24 8.73 5.82
CA VAL A 67 -4.01 8.05 6.88
C VAL A 67 -5.20 7.36 6.22
N PRO A 68 -5.52 6.10 6.61
CA PRO A 68 -6.66 5.40 6.03
C PRO A 68 -7.96 6.17 6.17
N SER A 69 -8.68 6.33 5.07
CA SER A 69 -10.01 6.91 5.07
C SER A 69 -11.05 5.88 5.53
N THR A 70 -12.27 6.33 5.78
CA THR A 70 -13.40 5.43 6.09
C THR A 70 -13.60 4.41 4.96
N THR A 71 -13.43 4.85 3.70
CA THR A 71 -13.52 3.98 2.54
C THR A 71 -12.39 2.95 2.53
N ASP A 72 -11.15 3.35 2.82
CA ASP A 72 -10.00 2.45 2.90
C ASP A 72 -10.23 1.35 3.93
N ILE A 73 -10.73 1.72 5.10
CA ILE A 73 -11.01 0.78 6.19
C ILE A 73 -12.10 -0.20 5.78
N GLY A 74 -13.17 0.29 5.14
CA GLY A 74 -14.29 -0.54 4.69
C GLY A 74 -13.92 -1.51 3.57
N LEU A 75 -12.92 -1.18 2.75
CA LEU A 75 -12.47 -2.03 1.63
C LEU A 75 -11.29 -2.92 1.98
N ALA A 76 -10.76 -2.83 3.20
CA ALA A 76 -9.58 -3.60 3.61
C ALA A 76 -9.88 -5.10 3.65
N GLN A 77 -9.12 -5.89 2.88
CA GLN A 77 -9.30 -7.34 2.73
C GLN A 77 -8.05 -8.15 3.11
N TRP A 78 -6.97 -7.49 3.47
CA TRP A 78 -5.66 -8.12 3.63
C TRP A 78 -5.10 -7.88 5.03
N PRO A 79 -5.61 -8.61 6.07
CA PRO A 79 -5.21 -8.34 7.46
C PRO A 79 -3.74 -8.65 7.75
N ASP A 80 -3.13 -9.55 6.97
CA ASP A 80 -1.73 -9.95 7.15
C ASP A 80 -0.74 -9.09 6.38
N SER A 81 -1.22 -8.15 5.58
CA SER A 81 -0.39 -7.27 4.76
C SER A 81 -0.48 -5.82 5.26
N LEU A 82 0.49 -5.01 4.89
CA LEU A 82 0.46 -3.59 5.19
C LEU A 82 -0.36 -2.84 4.13
N TYR A 83 -0.95 -1.73 4.54
CA TYR A 83 -1.52 -0.73 3.65
C TYR A 83 -0.59 0.48 3.66
N VAL A 84 0.11 0.69 2.56
CA VAL A 84 1.06 1.79 2.41
C VAL A 84 0.37 2.92 1.67
N LEU A 85 0.26 4.07 2.32
CA LEU A 85 -0.39 5.25 1.78
C LEU A 85 0.66 6.31 1.47
N VAL A 86 0.56 6.90 0.29
CA VAL A 86 1.42 8.00 -0.15
C VAL A 86 0.54 9.24 -0.30
N SER A 87 0.82 10.28 0.48
CA SER A 87 0.12 11.55 0.31
C SER A 87 0.81 12.40 -0.73
N LEU A 88 0.05 12.82 -1.74
CA LEU A 88 0.51 13.73 -2.78
C LEU A 88 0.20 15.20 -2.44
N SER A 89 -0.36 15.46 -1.26
CA SER A 89 -0.64 16.80 -0.78
C SER A 89 0.65 17.54 -0.42
N ASP A 90 0.84 18.74 -0.93
CA ASP A 90 2.00 19.58 -0.61
C ASP A 90 2.08 19.91 0.88
N ALA A 91 0.92 20.00 1.54
CA ALA A 91 0.86 20.28 2.99
C ALA A 91 1.45 19.15 3.84
N GLU A 92 1.49 17.93 3.31
CA GLU A 92 2.01 16.73 3.99
C GLU A 92 3.44 16.41 3.57
N ALA A 93 3.99 17.10 2.57
CA ALA A 93 5.35 16.87 2.11
C ALA A 93 6.38 17.29 3.16
N ASP A 94 7.53 16.62 3.16
CA ASP A 94 8.64 17.00 4.04
C ASP A 94 9.08 18.43 3.72
N PRO A 95 9.09 19.35 4.72
CA PRO A 95 9.43 20.76 4.47
C PRO A 95 10.88 21.00 4.05
N VAL A 96 11.76 20.03 4.26
CA VAL A 96 13.18 20.15 3.93
C VAL A 96 13.48 19.51 2.57
N THR A 97 12.99 18.26 2.32
CA THR A 97 13.32 17.50 1.12
C THR A 97 12.25 17.60 0.03
N GLY A 98 11.03 18.00 0.37
CA GLY A 98 9.88 18.00 -0.54
C GLY A 98 9.33 16.60 -0.83
N GLU A 99 9.85 15.57 -0.17
CA GLU A 99 9.38 14.21 -0.37
C GLU A 99 7.95 14.03 0.10
N ALA A 100 7.17 13.21 -0.63
CA ALA A 100 5.81 12.86 -0.26
C ALA A 100 5.78 12.09 1.07
N SER A 101 4.73 12.30 1.85
CA SER A 101 4.51 11.54 3.08
C SER A 101 4.12 10.12 2.75
N VAL A 102 4.84 9.14 3.31
CA VAL A 102 4.57 7.71 3.14
C VAL A 102 4.38 7.09 4.52
N ARG A 103 3.22 6.48 4.76
CA ARG A 103 2.91 5.83 6.04
C ARG A 103 2.32 4.46 5.79
N ALA A 104 2.64 3.54 6.67
CA ALA A 104 2.15 2.16 6.59
C ALA A 104 1.20 1.85 7.74
N TRP A 105 0.18 1.05 7.45
CA TRP A 105 -0.89 0.74 8.38
C TRP A 105 -1.26 -0.73 8.32
N ARG A 106 -1.68 -1.27 9.46
CA ARG A 106 -2.40 -2.55 9.50
C ARG A 106 -3.87 -2.26 9.75
N ILE A 107 -4.74 -2.90 8.98
CA ILE A 107 -6.19 -2.75 9.10
C ILE A 107 -6.78 -4.13 9.34
N LEU A 108 -7.35 -4.33 10.53
CA LEU A 108 -7.92 -5.60 10.96
C LEU A 108 -9.23 -5.35 11.68
N ASP A 109 -10.32 -5.92 11.16
CA ASP A 109 -11.67 -5.81 11.76
C ASP A 109 -12.09 -4.37 12.06
N GLY A 110 -11.74 -3.45 11.15
CA GLY A 110 -12.04 -2.02 11.30
C GLY A 110 -11.08 -1.27 12.22
N GLU A 111 -10.13 -1.94 12.85
CA GLU A 111 -9.10 -1.30 13.67
C GLU A 111 -7.88 -0.97 12.82
N VAL A 112 -7.32 0.22 13.04
CA VAL A 112 -6.22 0.77 12.27
C VAL A 112 -5.03 1.00 13.18
N HIS A 113 -3.86 0.42 12.83
CA HIS A 113 -2.63 0.57 13.59
C HIS A 113 -1.50 1.00 12.66
N GLU A 114 -0.84 2.09 12.97
CA GLU A 114 0.32 2.55 12.20
C GLU A 114 1.53 1.65 12.47
N VAL A 115 2.27 1.34 11.40
CA VAL A 115 3.49 0.55 11.46
C VAL A 115 4.65 1.39 10.97
N ALA A 116 5.75 1.41 11.72
CA ALA A 116 6.95 2.12 11.30
C ALA A 116 7.57 1.46 10.07
N LEU A 117 7.93 2.28 9.08
CA LEU A 117 8.67 1.83 7.90
C LEU A 117 10.14 2.14 8.09
N GLU A 118 10.99 1.12 7.94
CA GLU A 118 12.43 1.28 7.90
C GLU A 118 12.89 1.26 6.45
N ARG A 119 13.71 2.24 6.08
CA ARG A 119 14.33 2.28 4.76
C ARG A 119 15.70 1.64 4.85
N GLU A 120 15.98 0.70 3.98
CA GLU A 120 17.34 0.23 3.75
C GLU A 120 18.09 1.29 2.94
N LYS A 121 19.28 1.59 3.39
CA LYS A 121 20.15 2.55 2.70
C LYS A 121 21.03 1.84 1.66
#